data_623ccfcc89e2d650ac71baddea936f57
#
_entry.id   623ccfcc89e2d650ac71baddea936f57
#
_cell.length_a   1.000
_cell.length_b   1.000
_cell.length_c   1.000
_cell.angle_alpha   90.00
_cell.angle_beta   90.00
_cell.angle_gamma   90.00
#
_symmetry.space_group_name_H-M   'P 1'
#
loop_
_entity.id
_entity.type
_entity.pdbx_description
1 polymer ?
#
loop_
_entity_poly.entity_id
_entity_poly.type
_entity_poly.pdbx_seq_one_letter_code
_entity_poly.pdbx_strand_id
1 'polypeptide(L)'
;MGEYRQPRDIEIVKFMLWNYDFSKKTDIRAITAEFAIFEDIQVNALQGTLVLYDAVDLIQEFPIIGEETIEIEFRVPGEKTSIKGSFRIYKISNRQRGKTDTGQLYVLYFVSNEYYKNLQVKVKKSFRDMPVSKMVEKVFENYLVEKSNISNVWPPKKLLTNEESATQQTIVIPNLNPFGAIKFLADRAESVDNKSSTYTFYEDHNGFHFTTFESFMEQEPVHTYNYEPSNIDTKNPNTVGTKDRRDA
;
A
#
# COMPACT_ATOMS: atom_id res chain seq x y z
N MET A 1 -29.67 -20.70 7.24
CA MET A 1 -28.61 -21.59 6.70
C MET A 1 -27.46 -20.68 6.36
N GLY A 2 -26.39 -20.72 7.14
CA GLY A 2 -25.20 -19.90 6.85
C GLY A 2 -24.49 -20.47 5.65
N GLU A 3 -24.32 -19.66 4.62
CA GLU A 3 -23.41 -20.00 3.54
C GLU A 3 -22.03 -20.27 4.11
N TYR A 4 -21.49 -21.45 3.82
CA TYR A 4 -20.10 -21.80 4.12
C TYR A 4 -19.20 -20.86 3.33
N ARG A 5 -18.61 -19.88 3.98
CA ARG A 5 -17.68 -18.93 3.38
C ARG A 5 -16.28 -19.53 3.47
N GLN A 6 -15.58 -19.53 2.35
CA GLN A 6 -14.18 -19.96 2.34
C GLN A 6 -13.28 -18.85 2.96
N PRO A 7 -12.17 -19.20 3.63
CA PRO A 7 -11.29 -18.21 4.28
C PRO A 7 -10.66 -17.18 3.34
N ARG A 8 -10.89 -17.29 2.03
CA ARG A 8 -10.36 -16.40 0.99
C ARG A 8 -11.43 -15.55 0.30
N ASP A 9 -12.68 -15.66 0.74
CA ASP A 9 -13.75 -14.89 0.13
C ASP A 9 -13.59 -13.40 0.50
N ILE A 10 -13.67 -12.55 -0.50
CA ILE A 10 -13.69 -11.10 -0.36
C ILE A 10 -14.92 -10.54 -1.05
N GLU A 11 -15.50 -9.52 -0.46
CA GLU A 11 -16.59 -8.75 -1.06
C GLU A 11 -16.03 -7.44 -1.63
N ILE A 12 -16.07 -7.30 -2.94
CA ILE A 12 -15.65 -6.07 -3.61
C ILE A 12 -16.82 -5.08 -3.53
N VAL A 13 -16.67 -4.07 -2.71
CA VAL A 13 -17.68 -3.01 -2.53
C VAL A 13 -17.60 -2.00 -3.67
N LYS A 14 -16.37 -1.61 -4.03
CA LYS A 14 -16.13 -0.55 -5.01
C LYS A 14 -14.84 -0.77 -5.79
N PHE A 15 -14.95 -0.75 -7.12
CA PHE A 15 -13.81 -0.58 -8.02
C PHE A 15 -14.19 0.45 -9.06
N MET A 16 -13.75 1.69 -8.84
CA MET A 16 -14.05 2.82 -9.73
C MET A 16 -12.77 3.30 -10.39
N LEU A 17 -12.77 3.32 -11.70
CA LEU A 17 -11.70 3.92 -12.49
C LEU A 17 -12.09 5.36 -12.85
N TRP A 18 -11.23 6.31 -12.51
CA TRP A 18 -11.38 7.73 -12.82
C TRP A 18 -10.35 8.12 -13.86
N ASN A 19 -10.74 8.96 -14.81
CA ASN A 19 -9.80 9.53 -15.75
C ASN A 19 -8.89 10.58 -15.07
N TYR A 20 -7.87 11.04 -15.79
CA TYR A 20 -6.82 11.92 -15.25
C TYR A 20 -7.36 13.23 -14.63
N ASP A 21 -8.45 13.78 -15.15
CA ASP A 21 -9.05 15.05 -14.70
C ASP A 21 -10.28 14.87 -13.80
N PHE A 22 -10.63 13.63 -13.43
CA PHE A 22 -11.79 13.26 -12.61
C PHE A 22 -13.16 13.66 -13.19
N SER A 23 -13.24 13.99 -14.46
CA SER A 23 -14.50 14.35 -15.13
C SER A 23 -15.35 13.13 -15.46
N LYS A 24 -14.72 11.96 -15.63
CA LYS A 24 -15.39 10.69 -15.96
C LYS A 24 -14.95 9.58 -15.00
N LYS A 25 -15.88 8.69 -14.73
CA LYS A 25 -15.61 7.47 -13.96
C LYS A 25 -16.36 6.28 -14.55
N THR A 26 -15.82 5.10 -14.37
CA THR A 26 -16.46 3.85 -14.75
C THR A 26 -16.28 2.78 -13.67
N ASP A 27 -17.28 1.93 -13.51
CA ASP A 27 -17.23 0.80 -12.58
C ASP A 27 -16.62 -0.40 -13.30
N ILE A 28 -15.50 -0.87 -12.80
CA ILE A 28 -14.73 -1.96 -13.41
C ILE A 28 -14.87 -3.29 -12.67
N ARG A 29 -15.75 -3.39 -11.66
CA ARG A 29 -15.95 -4.62 -10.90
C ARG A 29 -16.29 -5.83 -11.78
N ALA A 30 -17.17 -5.63 -12.76
CA ALA A 30 -17.64 -6.71 -13.62
C ALA A 30 -16.57 -7.28 -14.56
N ILE A 31 -15.53 -6.49 -14.87
CA ILE A 31 -14.43 -6.89 -15.74
C ILE A 31 -13.14 -7.20 -14.97
N THR A 32 -13.14 -7.04 -13.65
CA THR A 32 -12.01 -7.38 -12.79
C THR A 32 -11.94 -8.89 -12.60
N ALA A 33 -10.86 -9.51 -13.06
CA ALA A 33 -10.60 -10.93 -12.89
C ALA A 33 -9.79 -11.21 -11.61
N GLU A 34 -8.81 -10.38 -11.30
CA GLU A 34 -7.92 -10.55 -10.15
C GLU A 34 -7.37 -9.19 -9.71
N PHE A 35 -7.09 -9.04 -8.43
CA PHE A 35 -6.32 -7.91 -7.93
C PHE A 35 -5.40 -8.34 -6.78
N ALA A 36 -4.28 -7.63 -6.62
CA ALA A 36 -3.36 -7.80 -5.52
C ALA A 36 -2.86 -6.44 -5.04
N ILE A 37 -2.78 -6.26 -3.72
CA ILE A 37 -2.17 -5.11 -3.06
C ILE A 37 -0.99 -5.64 -2.24
N PHE A 38 0.16 -5.00 -2.36
CA PHE A 38 1.39 -5.39 -1.68
C PHE A 38 1.72 -4.37 -0.61
N GLU A 39 1.77 -4.83 0.63
CA GLU A 39 2.27 -4.10 1.80
C GLU A 39 3.62 -4.67 2.21
N ASP A 40 4.61 -3.78 2.39
CA ASP A 40 5.95 -4.18 2.81
C ASP A 40 6.55 -3.06 3.67
N ILE A 41 7.01 -3.39 4.87
CA ILE A 41 7.64 -2.44 5.81
C ILE A 41 8.98 -1.88 5.30
N GLN A 42 9.55 -2.46 4.26
CA GLN A 42 10.78 -1.98 3.62
C GLN A 42 10.50 -1.11 2.39
N VAL A 43 9.24 -1.00 1.97
CA VAL A 43 8.82 -0.22 0.80
C VAL A 43 8.01 0.99 1.24
N ASN A 44 8.36 2.15 0.71
CA ASN A 44 7.79 3.42 1.14
C ASN A 44 6.36 3.68 0.63
N ALA A 45 5.79 2.79 -0.18
CA ALA A 45 4.48 3.01 -0.79
C ALA A 45 3.77 1.71 -1.11
N LEU A 46 2.46 1.69 -0.95
CA LEU A 46 1.62 0.61 -1.43
C LEU A 46 1.62 0.56 -2.95
N GLN A 47 1.68 -0.64 -3.48
CA GLN A 47 1.57 -0.92 -4.90
C GLN A 47 0.74 -2.17 -5.14
N GLY A 48 0.26 -2.33 -6.37
CA GLY A 48 -0.51 -3.51 -6.68
C GLY A 48 -0.74 -3.70 -8.16
N THR A 49 -1.45 -4.76 -8.44
CA THR A 49 -1.83 -5.18 -9.79
C THR A 49 -3.32 -5.44 -9.88
N LEU A 50 -3.88 -5.16 -11.03
CA LEU A 50 -5.27 -5.41 -11.36
C LEU A 50 -5.34 -6.05 -12.73
N VAL A 51 -5.87 -7.26 -12.80
CA VAL A 51 -6.10 -8.00 -14.05
C VAL A 51 -7.53 -7.75 -14.52
N LEU A 52 -7.68 -7.20 -15.70
CA LEU A 52 -8.97 -6.94 -16.31
C LEU A 52 -9.21 -7.84 -17.51
N TYR A 53 -10.42 -8.39 -17.58
CA TYR A 53 -10.95 -9.05 -18.77
C TYR A 53 -11.98 -8.13 -19.42
N ASP A 54 -11.53 -7.37 -20.40
CA ASP A 54 -12.31 -6.35 -21.07
C ASP A 54 -13.01 -6.91 -22.30
N ALA A 55 -14.30 -7.19 -22.16
CA ALA A 55 -15.18 -7.63 -23.24
C ALA A 55 -16.01 -6.46 -23.83
N VAL A 56 -15.91 -5.27 -23.24
CA VAL A 56 -16.70 -4.07 -23.61
C VAL A 56 -15.89 -2.99 -24.31
N ASP A 57 -14.60 -3.28 -24.58
CA ASP A 57 -13.64 -2.35 -25.20
C ASP A 57 -13.46 -1.05 -24.41
N LEU A 58 -13.29 -1.22 -23.09
CA LEU A 58 -13.12 -0.13 -22.14
C LEU A 58 -12.04 0.88 -22.60
N ILE A 59 -10.93 0.39 -23.16
CA ILE A 59 -9.83 1.25 -23.58
C ILE A 59 -10.24 2.24 -24.67
N GLN A 60 -11.20 1.91 -25.54
CA GLN A 60 -11.71 2.86 -26.55
C GLN A 60 -12.65 3.89 -25.95
N GLU A 61 -13.54 3.48 -25.06
CA GLU A 61 -14.50 4.39 -24.42
C GLU A 61 -13.86 5.23 -23.30
N PHE A 62 -12.86 4.67 -22.65
CA PHE A 62 -12.15 5.26 -21.52
C PHE A 62 -10.63 5.07 -21.72
N PRO A 63 -10.00 5.96 -22.50
CA PRO A 63 -8.57 5.87 -22.80
C PRO A 63 -7.72 5.86 -21.53
N ILE A 64 -6.95 4.80 -21.32
CA ILE A 64 -6.03 4.68 -20.20
C ILE A 64 -4.64 5.12 -20.67
N ILE A 65 -4.18 6.25 -20.16
CA ILE A 65 -2.91 6.90 -20.53
C ILE A 65 -1.80 6.76 -19.48
N GLY A 66 -2.13 6.22 -18.29
CA GLY A 66 -1.21 6.05 -17.16
C GLY A 66 -1.26 7.18 -16.13
N GLU A 67 -2.35 7.96 -16.13
CA GLU A 67 -2.62 9.00 -15.13
C GLU A 67 -4.00 8.83 -14.47
N GLU A 68 -4.62 7.69 -14.70
CA GLU A 68 -5.92 7.36 -14.13
C GLU A 68 -5.78 7.02 -12.65
N THR A 69 -6.88 7.23 -11.94
CA THR A 69 -7.02 6.85 -10.54
C THR A 69 -7.97 5.69 -10.40
N ILE A 70 -7.53 4.68 -9.68
CA ILE A 70 -8.41 3.60 -9.24
C ILE A 70 -8.77 3.78 -7.77
N GLU A 71 -10.05 3.70 -7.48
CA GLU A 71 -10.61 3.71 -6.14
C GLU A 71 -11.09 2.30 -5.81
N ILE A 72 -10.48 1.71 -4.78
CA ILE A 72 -10.70 0.33 -4.36
C ILE A 72 -11.34 0.34 -2.98
N GLU A 73 -12.41 -0.42 -2.82
CA GLU A 73 -13.00 -0.74 -1.52
C GLU A 73 -13.42 -2.20 -1.50
N PHE A 74 -12.90 -2.93 -0.54
CA PHE A 74 -13.26 -4.34 -0.32
C PHE A 74 -13.31 -4.66 1.16
N ARG A 75 -13.97 -5.75 1.51
CA ARG A 75 -14.06 -6.24 2.89
C ARG A 75 -14.11 -7.76 2.94
N VAL A 76 -13.79 -8.30 4.10
CA VAL A 76 -14.07 -9.71 4.40
C VAL A 76 -15.58 -9.85 4.60
N PRO A 77 -16.23 -10.85 3.97
CA PRO A 77 -17.66 -11.06 4.13
C PRO A 77 -18.03 -11.27 5.61
N GLY A 78 -18.98 -10.45 6.09
CA GLY A 78 -19.40 -10.46 7.49
C GLY A 78 -18.76 -9.41 8.37
N GLU A 79 -17.62 -8.83 7.94
CA GLU A 79 -17.00 -7.70 8.63
C GLU A 79 -17.69 -6.38 8.27
N LYS A 80 -17.76 -5.48 9.26
CA LYS A 80 -18.31 -4.12 9.07
C LYS A 80 -17.26 -3.17 8.50
N THR A 81 -16.00 -3.46 8.75
CA THR A 81 -14.86 -2.62 8.35
C THR A 81 -14.46 -2.98 6.91
N SER A 82 -14.31 -1.96 6.07
CA SER A 82 -13.79 -2.13 4.72
C SER A 82 -12.40 -1.51 4.60
N ILE A 83 -11.55 -2.14 3.80
CA ILE A 83 -10.26 -1.59 3.38
C ILE A 83 -10.52 -0.73 2.15
N LYS A 84 -10.07 0.53 2.22
CA LYS A 84 -10.26 1.53 1.17
C LYS A 84 -8.93 2.10 0.74
N GLY A 85 -8.79 2.33 -0.55
CA GLY A 85 -7.60 2.99 -1.08
C GLY A 85 -7.87 3.64 -2.41
N SER A 86 -7.12 4.70 -2.68
CA SER A 86 -7.06 5.34 -3.99
C SER A 86 -5.63 5.29 -4.50
N PHE A 87 -5.46 4.83 -5.71
CA PHE A 87 -4.15 4.56 -6.29
C PHE A 87 -4.05 5.16 -7.69
N ARG A 88 -2.84 5.51 -8.10
CA ARG A 88 -2.54 5.98 -9.44
C ARG A 88 -2.10 4.81 -10.32
N ILE A 89 -2.72 4.65 -11.49
CA ILE A 89 -2.25 3.73 -12.52
C ILE A 89 -1.03 4.33 -13.19
N TYR A 90 0.04 3.54 -13.35
CA TYR A 90 1.26 4.02 -13.97
C TYR A 90 1.75 3.13 -15.12
N LYS A 91 1.16 1.94 -15.29
CA LYS A 91 1.60 1.01 -16.34
C LYS A 91 0.46 0.08 -16.74
N ILE A 92 0.37 -0.20 -18.03
CA ILE A 92 -0.43 -1.27 -18.63
C ILE A 92 0.51 -2.31 -19.22
N SER A 93 0.23 -3.58 -19.01
CA SER A 93 1.07 -4.68 -19.49
C SER A 93 0.23 -5.90 -19.88
N ASN A 94 0.87 -6.86 -20.53
CA ASN A 94 0.30 -8.17 -20.86
C ASN A 94 -1.02 -8.11 -21.65
N ARG A 95 -1.16 -7.15 -22.57
CA ARG A 95 -2.35 -7.02 -23.38
C ARG A 95 -2.44 -8.19 -24.37
N GLN A 96 -3.38 -9.08 -24.13
CA GLN A 96 -3.64 -10.26 -24.97
C GLN A 96 -5.08 -10.23 -25.44
N ARG A 97 -5.29 -10.42 -26.75
CA ARG A 97 -6.62 -10.65 -27.28
C ARG A 97 -7.06 -12.10 -27.00
N GLY A 98 -8.32 -12.26 -26.62
CA GLY A 98 -8.92 -13.58 -26.48
C GLY A 98 -8.91 -14.35 -27.81
N LYS A 99 -8.95 -15.69 -27.73
CA LYS A 99 -9.01 -16.55 -28.92
C LYS A 99 -10.27 -16.33 -29.77
N THR A 100 -11.31 -15.81 -29.16
CA THR A 100 -12.57 -15.41 -29.78
C THR A 100 -12.62 -13.89 -29.72
N ASP A 101 -12.29 -13.20 -30.72
CA ASP A 101 -12.22 -11.73 -31.02
C ASP A 101 -13.04 -10.73 -30.13
N THR A 102 -13.62 -11.17 -29.04
CA THR A 102 -14.60 -10.46 -28.20
C THR A 102 -14.08 -9.98 -26.84
N GLY A 103 -12.80 -10.17 -26.49
CA GLY A 103 -12.28 -9.73 -25.21
C GLY A 103 -10.78 -9.58 -25.19
N GLN A 104 -10.30 -8.68 -24.34
CA GLN A 104 -8.88 -8.42 -24.12
C GLN A 104 -8.54 -8.62 -22.64
N LEU A 105 -7.46 -9.33 -22.37
CA LEU A 105 -6.88 -9.44 -21.04
C LEU A 105 -5.71 -8.46 -20.94
N TYR A 106 -5.66 -7.67 -19.89
CA TYR A 106 -4.51 -6.82 -19.58
C TYR A 106 -4.35 -6.58 -18.09
N VAL A 107 -3.15 -6.19 -17.71
CA VAL A 107 -2.79 -5.93 -16.32
C VAL A 107 -2.50 -4.45 -16.15
N LEU A 108 -3.19 -3.83 -15.20
CA LEU A 108 -2.92 -2.49 -14.73
C LEU A 108 -2.03 -2.57 -13.48
N TYR A 109 -0.97 -1.79 -13.46
CA TYR A 109 -0.12 -1.61 -12.28
C TYR A 109 -0.46 -0.29 -11.64
N PHE A 110 -0.65 -0.29 -10.36
CA PHE A 110 -1.01 0.89 -9.61
C PHE A 110 -0.12 1.08 -8.37
N VAL A 111 -0.05 2.31 -7.90
CA VAL A 111 0.78 2.72 -6.76
C VAL A 111 0.07 3.84 -6.00
N SER A 112 0.41 4.02 -4.72
CA SER A 112 -0.13 5.13 -3.94
C SER A 112 0.22 6.48 -4.56
N ASN A 113 -0.69 7.44 -4.42
CA ASN A 113 -0.54 8.76 -5.01
C ASN A 113 0.71 9.50 -4.47
N GLU A 114 1.06 9.25 -3.22
CA GLU A 114 2.23 9.82 -2.57
C GLU A 114 3.53 9.39 -3.24
N TYR A 115 3.60 8.14 -3.75
CA TYR A 115 4.73 7.69 -4.56
C TYR A 115 4.81 8.47 -5.89
N TYR A 116 3.68 8.65 -6.56
CA TYR A 116 3.63 9.42 -7.80
C TYR A 116 4.10 10.86 -7.56
N LYS A 117 3.64 11.47 -6.46
CA LYS A 117 4.07 12.79 -6.04
C LYS A 117 5.56 12.87 -5.70
N ASN A 118 6.08 11.85 -5.03
CA ASN A 118 7.50 11.72 -4.74
C ASN A 118 8.40 11.79 -6.00
N LEU A 119 7.90 11.31 -7.15
CA LEU A 119 8.65 11.39 -8.42
C LEU A 119 8.67 12.80 -9.03
N GLN A 120 7.65 13.61 -8.73
CA GLN A 120 7.46 14.93 -9.36
C GLN A 120 8.17 16.07 -8.63
N VAL A 121 8.42 15.93 -7.33
CA VAL A 121 8.90 17.02 -6.48
C VAL A 121 10.27 16.74 -5.88
N LYS A 122 10.98 17.79 -5.54
CA LYS A 122 12.27 17.73 -4.86
C LYS A 122 12.26 18.56 -3.59
N VAL A 123 12.83 18.01 -2.54
CA VAL A 123 13.03 18.67 -1.25
C VAL A 123 14.38 19.33 -1.23
N LYS A 124 14.38 20.65 -1.12
CA LYS A 124 15.59 21.47 -0.92
C LYS A 124 15.32 22.38 0.27
N LYS A 125 15.70 21.93 1.45
CA LYS A 125 15.33 22.61 2.70
C LYS A 125 16.39 22.44 3.77
N SER A 126 16.58 23.49 4.58
CA SER A 126 17.36 23.43 5.79
C SER A 126 16.44 23.40 7.00
N PHE A 127 16.78 22.60 7.98
CA PHE A 127 16.17 22.56 9.29
C PHE A 127 17.23 22.93 10.33
N ARG A 128 16.83 23.65 11.36
CA ARG A 128 17.73 24.09 12.45
C ARG A 128 17.10 23.74 13.80
N ASP A 129 17.92 23.22 14.69
CA ASP A 129 17.55 22.92 16.07
C ASP A 129 16.21 22.19 16.20
N MET A 130 16.07 21.06 15.52
CA MET A 130 14.82 20.33 15.44
C MET A 130 15.06 18.82 15.50
N PRO A 131 14.20 18.05 16.21
CA PRO A 131 14.23 16.60 16.16
C PRO A 131 13.97 16.08 14.74
N VAL A 132 14.62 14.99 14.37
CA VAL A 132 14.48 14.40 13.03
C VAL A 132 13.03 13.98 12.75
N SER A 133 12.32 13.42 13.72
CA SER A 133 10.89 13.07 13.61
C SER A 133 10.03 14.25 13.17
N LYS A 134 10.29 15.45 13.70
CA LYS A 134 9.60 16.69 13.28
C LYS A 134 10.01 17.18 11.90
N MET A 135 11.24 16.89 11.48
CA MET A 135 11.68 17.19 10.10
C MET A 135 10.95 16.27 9.11
N VAL A 136 10.82 14.98 9.44
CA VAL A 136 10.07 13.98 8.64
C VAL A 136 8.61 14.40 8.50
N GLU A 137 7.94 14.75 9.61
CA GLU A 137 6.56 15.25 9.59
C GLU A 137 6.41 16.44 8.63
N LYS A 138 7.30 17.43 8.70
CA LYS A 138 7.28 18.59 7.79
C LYS A 138 7.57 18.24 6.32
N VAL A 139 8.43 17.25 6.06
CA VAL A 139 8.66 16.77 4.70
C VAL A 139 7.41 16.06 4.19
N PHE A 140 6.83 15.19 4.98
CA PHE A 140 5.60 14.47 4.64
C PHE A 140 4.45 15.43 4.31
N GLU A 141 4.11 16.33 5.23
CA GLU A 141 2.97 17.25 5.08
C GLU A 141 3.13 18.24 3.92
N ASN A 142 4.34 18.74 3.68
CA ASN A 142 4.55 19.78 2.67
C ASN A 142 4.78 19.23 1.25
N TYR A 143 5.26 17.99 1.13
CA TYR A 143 5.70 17.46 -0.16
C TYR A 143 4.95 16.20 -0.61
N LEU A 144 4.36 15.43 0.30
CA LEU A 144 3.65 14.19 -0.04
C LEU A 144 2.14 14.33 0.07
N VAL A 145 1.63 15.05 1.07
CA VAL A 145 0.19 15.23 1.25
C VAL A 145 -0.40 16.01 0.09
N GLU A 146 -1.45 15.45 -0.54
CA GLU A 146 -2.21 16.13 -1.57
C GLU A 146 -3.10 17.20 -0.96
N LYS A 147 -2.96 18.42 -1.45
CA LYS A 147 -3.76 19.58 -1.02
C LYS A 147 -4.85 19.96 -2.05
N SER A 148 -5.18 19.03 -2.95
CA SER A 148 -6.15 19.28 -4.00
C SER A 148 -7.59 19.23 -3.50
N ASN A 149 -8.50 19.89 -4.25
CA ASN A 149 -9.94 19.90 -3.98
C ASN A 149 -10.63 18.55 -4.26
N ILE A 150 -9.88 17.46 -4.48
CA ILE A 150 -10.37 16.13 -4.84
C ILE A 150 -10.39 15.21 -3.60
N SER A 151 -10.53 15.81 -2.43
CA SER A 151 -10.53 15.11 -1.14
C SER A 151 -11.57 13.97 -1.01
N ASN A 152 -12.61 13.99 -1.85
CA ASN A 152 -13.62 12.92 -1.86
C ASN A 152 -13.13 11.64 -2.54
N VAL A 153 -12.21 11.73 -3.50
CA VAL A 153 -11.62 10.58 -4.21
C VAL A 153 -10.27 10.22 -3.59
N TRP A 154 -9.52 11.22 -3.16
CA TRP A 154 -8.23 11.08 -2.50
C TRP A 154 -8.24 11.71 -1.12
N PRO A 155 -8.72 11.00 -0.10
CA PRO A 155 -8.52 11.47 1.25
C PRO A 155 -7.01 11.55 1.53
N PRO A 156 -6.51 12.68 2.06
CA PRO A 156 -5.10 12.82 2.35
C PRO A 156 -4.69 11.78 3.39
N LYS A 157 -3.70 10.95 3.04
CA LYS A 157 -3.12 10.01 3.99
C LYS A 157 -2.37 10.75 5.09
N LYS A 158 -2.32 10.15 6.24
CA LYS A 158 -1.70 10.72 7.44
C LYS A 158 -0.42 9.96 7.78
N LEU A 159 0.50 10.65 8.42
CA LEU A 159 1.57 10.02 9.16
C LEU A 159 0.99 9.60 10.52
N LEU A 160 0.67 8.30 10.66
CA LEU A 160 -0.04 7.75 11.81
C LEU A 160 0.91 7.51 12.99
N THR A 161 2.06 6.92 12.72
CA THR A 161 3.12 6.71 13.70
C THR A 161 4.31 7.57 13.31
N ASN A 162 4.73 8.42 14.23
CA ASN A 162 5.93 9.22 14.09
C ASN A 162 6.70 9.14 15.39
N GLU A 163 7.55 8.12 15.50
CA GLU A 163 8.34 7.84 16.68
C GLU A 163 9.31 8.98 16.95
N GLU A 164 9.33 9.47 18.19
CA GLU A 164 10.10 10.65 18.55
C GLU A 164 11.60 10.39 18.52
N SER A 165 12.36 11.31 17.92
CA SER A 165 13.81 11.22 17.86
C SER A 165 14.48 12.11 18.94
N ALA A 166 15.53 11.54 19.55
CA ALA A 166 16.15 12.09 20.78
C ALA A 166 16.86 13.43 20.58
N THR A 167 17.58 13.61 19.47
CA THR A 167 18.49 14.74 19.31
C THR A 167 17.95 15.81 18.39
N GLN A 168 18.08 17.07 18.83
CA GLN A 168 17.87 18.21 17.95
C GLN A 168 19.08 18.36 17.03
N GLN A 169 18.81 18.51 15.75
CA GLN A 169 19.85 18.56 14.73
C GLN A 169 19.64 19.74 13.77
N THR A 170 20.75 20.16 13.18
CA THR A 170 20.72 21.11 12.07
C THR A 170 21.12 20.38 10.80
N ILE A 171 20.17 20.21 9.89
CA ILE A 171 20.33 19.39 8.69
C ILE A 171 19.92 20.17 7.45
N VAL A 172 20.70 20.03 6.38
CA VAL A 172 20.37 20.54 5.04
C VAL A 172 20.08 19.36 4.12
N ILE A 173 18.89 19.30 3.57
CA ILE A 173 18.50 18.27 2.60
C ILE A 173 18.98 18.69 1.21
N PRO A 174 19.82 17.84 0.53
CA PRO A 174 20.48 18.22 -0.71
C PRO A 174 19.67 17.84 -1.96
N ASN A 175 18.53 18.50 -2.20
CA ASN A 175 17.72 18.33 -3.41
C ASN A 175 17.30 16.87 -3.72
N LEU A 176 16.84 16.15 -2.71
CA LEU A 176 16.36 14.77 -2.81
C LEU A 176 14.87 14.74 -3.14
N ASN A 177 14.35 13.62 -3.67
CA ASN A 177 12.92 13.39 -3.67
C ASN A 177 12.42 13.17 -2.22
N PRO A 178 11.14 13.35 -1.92
CA PRO A 178 10.62 13.29 -0.55
C PRO A 178 10.95 11.99 0.18
N PHE A 179 10.78 10.82 -0.42
CA PHE A 179 11.14 9.54 0.21
C PHE A 179 12.64 9.42 0.45
N GLY A 180 13.45 9.87 -0.52
CA GLY A 180 14.90 9.95 -0.34
C GLY A 180 15.31 10.94 0.74
N ALA A 181 14.57 12.04 0.90
CA ALA A 181 14.79 13.00 1.99
C ALA A 181 14.43 12.39 3.35
N ILE A 182 13.32 11.66 3.44
CA ILE A 182 12.94 10.97 4.68
C ILE A 182 13.96 9.89 5.03
N LYS A 183 14.41 9.10 4.06
CA LYS A 183 15.47 8.10 4.28
C LYS A 183 16.78 8.77 4.75
N PHE A 184 17.18 9.87 4.11
CA PHE A 184 18.35 10.64 4.52
C PHE A 184 18.25 11.18 5.96
N LEU A 185 17.05 11.52 6.40
CA LEU A 185 16.76 11.91 7.78
C LEU A 185 16.75 10.70 8.71
N ALA A 186 16.15 9.56 8.30
CA ALA A 186 16.09 8.32 9.06
C ALA A 186 17.49 7.80 9.43
N ASP A 187 18.44 7.83 8.49
CA ASP A 187 19.84 7.43 8.70
C ASP A 187 20.56 8.29 9.78
N ARG A 188 19.95 9.35 10.28
CA ARG A 188 20.48 10.27 11.28
C ARG A 188 19.64 10.37 12.53
N ALA A 189 18.56 9.61 12.58
CA ALA A 189 17.65 9.60 13.72
C ALA A 189 18.12 8.58 14.77
N GLU A 190 17.89 8.91 16.02
CA GLU A 190 18.04 8.04 17.19
C GLU A 190 16.75 8.14 18.00
N SER A 191 16.16 7.03 18.38
CA SER A 191 14.92 7.00 19.15
C SER A 191 15.13 7.45 20.58
N VAL A 192 14.13 8.14 21.13
CA VAL A 192 14.09 8.51 22.55
C VAL A 192 13.92 7.27 23.41
N ASP A 193 13.02 6.38 23.02
CA ASP A 193 12.54 5.29 23.85
C ASP A 193 13.54 4.12 23.93
N ASN A 194 13.99 3.64 22.77
CA ASN A 194 14.83 2.44 22.69
C ASN A 194 16.28 2.71 22.26
N LYS A 195 16.65 3.98 22.02
CA LYS A 195 17.99 4.42 21.57
C LYS A 195 18.46 3.77 20.28
N SER A 196 17.53 3.24 19.50
CA SER A 196 17.80 2.64 18.22
C SER A 196 17.90 3.69 17.12
N SER A 197 18.65 3.37 16.06
CA SER A 197 18.77 4.17 14.85
C SER A 197 18.22 3.43 13.61
N THR A 198 17.44 2.39 13.81
CA THR A 198 16.88 1.55 12.74
C THR A 198 15.55 2.06 12.21
N TYR A 199 15.42 3.37 12.06
CA TYR A 199 14.18 3.97 11.55
C TYR A 199 13.84 3.49 10.14
N THR A 200 12.57 3.11 9.98
CA THR A 200 11.95 2.83 8.68
C THR A 200 10.79 3.77 8.43
N PHE A 201 10.53 4.01 7.15
CA PHE A 201 9.37 4.78 6.68
C PHE A 201 8.62 3.92 5.67
N TYR A 202 7.39 3.58 5.97
CA TYR A 202 6.56 2.71 5.12
C TYR A 202 5.09 3.13 5.13
N GLU A 203 4.35 2.57 4.20
CA GLU A 203 2.91 2.77 4.06
C GLU A 203 2.19 1.43 4.25
N ASP A 204 1.13 1.45 5.06
CA ASP A 204 0.12 0.40 5.15
C ASP A 204 -1.24 0.88 4.62
N HIS A 205 -2.26 0.04 4.69
CA HIS A 205 -3.62 0.39 4.26
C HIS A 205 -4.26 1.54 5.04
N ASN A 206 -3.77 1.88 6.23
CA ASN A 206 -4.28 2.97 7.08
C ASN A 206 -3.56 4.30 6.84
N GLY A 207 -2.27 4.25 6.48
CA GLY A 207 -1.47 5.45 6.26
C GLY A 207 0.03 5.20 6.31
N PHE A 208 0.78 6.24 6.68
CA PHE A 208 2.23 6.21 6.73
C PHE A 208 2.75 6.09 8.15
N HIS A 209 3.91 5.47 8.29
CA HIS A 209 4.58 5.23 9.57
C HIS A 209 6.05 5.60 9.47
N PHE A 210 6.57 6.22 10.52
CA PHE A 210 7.98 6.47 10.73
C PHE A 210 8.36 5.97 12.13
N THR A 211 9.02 4.84 12.21
CA THR A 211 9.26 4.11 13.46
C THR A 211 10.49 3.21 13.36
N THR A 212 11.00 2.73 14.49
CA THR A 212 12.15 1.82 14.54
C THR A 212 11.72 0.36 14.46
N PHE A 213 12.64 -0.54 14.07
CA PHE A 213 12.37 -1.98 14.09
C PHE A 213 12.17 -2.50 15.51
N GLU A 214 12.81 -1.90 16.49
CA GLU A 214 12.67 -2.27 17.89
C GLU A 214 11.26 -2.03 18.41
N SER A 215 10.60 -0.97 17.95
CA SER A 215 9.21 -0.69 18.32
C SER A 215 8.23 -1.77 17.84
N PHE A 216 8.54 -2.50 16.77
CA PHE A 216 7.73 -3.66 16.36
C PHE A 216 7.92 -4.85 17.31
N MET A 217 9.12 -5.02 17.89
CA MET A 217 9.40 -6.11 18.81
C MET A 217 8.76 -5.88 20.20
N GLU A 218 8.47 -4.64 20.55
CA GLU A 218 7.81 -4.27 21.81
C GLU A 218 6.29 -4.43 21.78
N GLN A 219 5.71 -4.65 20.60
CA GLN A 219 4.27 -4.83 20.46
C GLN A 219 3.82 -6.19 20.98
N GLU A 220 2.65 -6.22 21.60
CA GLU A 220 2.00 -7.48 21.98
C GLU A 220 1.73 -8.33 20.71
N PRO A 221 1.97 -9.65 20.77
CA PRO A 221 1.75 -10.53 19.65
C PRO A 221 0.26 -10.59 19.31
N VAL A 222 -0.09 -10.31 18.06
CA VAL A 222 -1.48 -10.36 17.56
C VAL A 222 -1.99 -11.81 17.55
N HIS A 223 -1.13 -12.77 17.23
CA HIS A 223 -1.45 -14.20 17.19
C HIS A 223 -0.28 -15.05 17.69
N THR A 224 -0.60 -16.15 18.35
CA THR A 224 0.37 -17.17 18.72
C THR A 224 0.22 -18.37 17.80
N TYR A 225 1.27 -18.71 17.08
CA TYR A 225 1.29 -19.88 16.21
C TYR A 225 2.01 -21.03 16.94
N ASN A 226 1.30 -22.12 17.19
CA ASN A 226 1.91 -23.33 17.73
C ASN A 226 2.42 -24.19 16.57
N TYR A 227 3.74 -24.34 16.47
CA TYR A 227 4.34 -25.28 15.55
C TYR A 227 4.30 -26.67 16.17
N GLU A 228 3.34 -27.50 15.74
CA GLU A 228 3.34 -28.92 16.04
C GLU A 228 3.99 -29.64 14.84
N PRO A 229 5.23 -30.13 14.96
CA PRO A 229 5.78 -30.98 13.91
C PRO A 229 4.88 -32.20 13.82
N SER A 230 4.25 -32.42 12.66
CA SER A 230 3.46 -33.60 12.41
C SER A 230 4.32 -34.80 12.70
N ASN A 231 3.87 -35.72 13.61
CA ASN A 231 4.51 -36.97 13.81
C ASN A 231 4.71 -37.65 12.45
N ILE A 232 5.96 -37.86 12.08
CA ILE A 232 6.30 -38.55 10.85
C ILE A 232 5.58 -39.90 10.99
N ASP A 233 4.59 -40.14 10.15
CA ASP A 233 3.93 -41.43 10.08
C ASP A 233 5.01 -42.45 9.69
N THR A 234 5.44 -43.24 10.67
CA THR A 234 6.49 -44.23 10.48
C THR A 234 6.15 -45.25 9.40
N LYS A 235 4.90 -45.29 8.93
CA LYS A 235 4.45 -46.14 7.83
C LYS A 235 4.64 -45.52 6.44
N ASN A 236 4.88 -44.23 6.35
CA ASN A 236 5.09 -43.57 5.07
C ASN A 236 5.99 -42.32 5.19
N PRO A 237 7.34 -42.51 5.22
CA PRO A 237 8.32 -41.47 5.49
C PRO A 237 8.36 -40.35 4.43
N ASN A 238 7.59 -40.44 3.34
CA ASN A 238 7.54 -39.47 2.25
C ASN A 238 6.32 -38.52 2.31
N THR A 239 5.44 -38.67 3.30
CA THR A 239 4.32 -37.73 3.48
C THR A 239 4.60 -36.75 4.59
N VAL A 240 5.13 -35.59 4.25
CA VAL A 240 5.14 -34.41 5.13
C VAL A 240 3.75 -33.78 5.09
N GLY A 241 2.88 -34.25 5.98
CA GLY A 241 1.55 -33.63 6.16
C GLY A 241 1.62 -32.48 7.12
N THR A 242 1.60 -31.25 6.65
CA THR A 242 1.31 -30.08 7.47
C THR A 242 -0.21 -30.05 7.72
N LYS A 243 -0.62 -30.38 8.94
CA LYS A 243 -1.98 -30.04 9.41
C LYS A 243 -1.95 -28.63 9.97
N ASP A 244 -2.47 -27.70 9.19
CA ASP A 244 -2.80 -26.36 9.62
C ASP A 244 -4.06 -26.46 10.53
N ARG A 245 -3.87 -26.50 11.85
CA ARG A 245 -4.97 -26.31 12.80
C ARG A 245 -5.02 -24.84 13.16
N ARG A 246 -5.94 -24.13 12.55
CA ARG A 246 -6.44 -22.86 13.08
C ARG A 246 -7.46 -23.21 14.15
N ASP A 247 -7.07 -23.09 15.41
CA ASP A 247 -8.05 -23.08 16.49
C ASP A 247 -8.58 -21.65 16.60
N ALA A 248 -9.91 -21.58 16.55
CA ALA A 248 -10.74 -20.39 16.62
C ALA A 248 -10.67 -19.68 17.99
#